data_fae10ad0c51e8cfbc68aed203c76b45b
#
_entry.id   fae10ad0c51e8cfbc68aed203c76b45b
#
_cell.length_a   1.000
_cell.length_b   1.000
_cell.length_c   1.000
_cell.angle_alpha   90.00
_cell.angle_beta   90.00
_cell.angle_gamma   90.00
#
_symmetry.space_group_name_H-M   'P 1'
#
loop_
_entity.id
_entity.type
_entity.pdbx_description
1 polymer ?
#
loop_
_entity_poly.entity_id
_entity_poly.type
_entity_poly.pdbx_seq_one_letter_code
_entity_poly.pdbx_strand_id
1 'polypeptide(L)'
;MKTSEALRMSQFATPQQQLMLTVMHTASSLHSRHRSLLKPFDVTPEQFNILRILRGQKGRPLPLRDISARMIDRNSNTSRLIDKLVDKEHVIRESCPRDRRKVDIALTEHGVAFTQELSNILEEELSLLGAVWNSADALRAANLLDAWNATQP
;
A
#
# COMPACT_ATOMS: atom_id res chain seq x y z
N MET A 1 14.51 11.96 13.70
CA MET A 1 13.84 13.19 14.21
C MET A 1 12.55 12.75 14.91
N LYS A 2 12.31 13.19 16.14
CA LYS A 2 11.07 12.88 16.88
C LYS A 2 9.89 13.65 16.29
N THR A 3 8.67 13.12 16.44
CA THR A 3 7.45 13.77 15.95
C THR A 3 7.28 15.19 16.50
N SER A 4 7.59 15.42 17.77
CA SER A 4 7.56 16.75 18.39
C SER A 4 8.49 17.77 17.70
N GLU A 5 9.68 17.33 17.34
CA GLU A 5 10.66 18.15 16.59
C GLU A 5 10.16 18.44 15.18
N ALA A 6 9.66 17.40 14.48
CA ALA A 6 9.13 17.53 13.13
C ALA A 6 7.95 18.50 13.04
N LEU A 7 7.06 18.44 14.04
CA LEU A 7 5.88 19.29 14.11
C LEU A 7 6.12 20.63 14.85
N ARG A 8 7.36 20.89 15.32
CA ARG A 8 7.74 22.07 16.09
C ARG A 8 6.85 22.29 17.33
N MET A 9 6.49 21.20 18.00
CA MET A 9 5.66 21.22 19.21
C MET A 9 6.55 21.02 20.44
N SER A 10 6.39 21.88 21.46
CA SER A 10 7.13 21.76 22.72
C SER A 10 6.62 20.58 23.56
N GLN A 11 5.31 20.32 23.52
CA GLN A 11 4.66 19.22 24.23
C GLN A 11 3.32 18.86 23.57
N PHE A 12 2.82 17.67 23.88
CA PHE A 12 1.47 17.22 23.49
C PHE A 12 0.53 17.39 24.69
N ALA A 13 -0.73 17.74 24.42
CA ALA A 13 -1.73 17.93 25.48
C ALA A 13 -2.08 16.61 26.17
N THR A 14 -2.09 15.49 25.42
CA THR A 14 -2.35 14.15 25.96
C THR A 14 -1.53 13.10 25.23
N PRO A 15 -1.29 11.91 25.85
CA PRO A 15 -0.67 10.78 25.17
C PRO A 15 -1.41 10.32 23.91
N GLN A 16 -2.76 10.43 23.92
CA GLN A 16 -3.60 10.08 22.76
C GLN A 16 -3.36 11.03 21.58
N GLN A 17 -3.25 12.33 21.85
CA GLN A 17 -2.87 13.31 20.83
C GLN A 17 -1.48 13.02 20.28
N GLN A 18 -0.52 12.70 21.13
CA GLN A 18 0.84 12.33 20.71
C GLN A 18 0.80 11.11 19.79
N LEU A 19 0.08 10.05 20.16
CA LEU A 19 -0.08 8.84 19.35
C LEU A 19 -0.67 9.17 17.98
N MET A 20 -1.80 9.88 17.94
CA MET A 20 -2.48 10.25 16.71
C MET A 20 -1.55 11.02 15.76
N LEU A 21 -0.89 12.06 16.24
CA LEU A 21 0.01 12.88 15.43
C LEU A 21 1.26 12.08 15.00
N THR A 22 1.76 11.17 15.83
CA THR A 22 2.88 10.28 15.48
C THR A 22 2.47 9.32 14.36
N VAL A 23 1.30 8.70 14.43
CA VAL A 23 0.78 7.83 13.36
C VAL A 23 0.63 8.59 12.05
N MET A 24 0.01 9.77 12.07
CA MET A 24 -0.19 10.61 10.88
C MET A 24 1.15 11.03 10.26
N HIS A 25 2.10 11.49 11.07
CA HIS A 25 3.42 11.90 10.61
C HIS A 25 4.19 10.71 10.02
N THR A 26 4.19 9.57 10.69
CA THR A 26 4.86 8.35 10.22
C THR A 26 4.24 7.85 8.91
N ALA A 27 2.91 7.80 8.81
CA ALA A 27 2.23 7.40 7.58
C ALA A 27 2.58 8.32 6.40
N SER A 28 2.60 9.65 6.61
CA SER A 28 3.00 10.63 5.59
C SER A 28 4.46 10.44 5.16
N SER A 29 5.36 10.20 6.12
CA SER A 29 6.79 9.96 5.85
C SER A 29 7.02 8.67 5.06
N LEU A 30 6.35 7.57 5.43
CA LEU A 30 6.40 6.30 4.72
C LEU A 30 5.84 6.43 3.29
N HIS A 31 4.71 7.11 3.13
CA HIS A 31 4.12 7.35 1.82
C HIS A 31 5.07 8.14 0.90
N SER A 32 5.69 9.21 1.43
CA SER A 32 6.66 10.03 0.68
C SER A 32 7.90 9.22 0.30
N ARG A 33 8.37 8.36 1.19
CA ARG A 33 9.52 7.48 0.93
C ARG A 33 9.20 6.44 -0.13
N HIS A 34 8.06 5.75 -0.02
CA HIS A 34 7.60 4.81 -1.05
C HIS A 34 7.46 5.48 -2.42
N ARG A 35 6.91 6.70 -2.46
CA ARG A 35 6.82 7.48 -3.70
C ARG A 35 8.21 7.75 -4.30
N SER A 36 9.19 8.10 -3.49
CA SER A 36 10.56 8.36 -3.94
C SER A 36 11.23 7.10 -4.49
N LEU A 37 11.05 5.94 -3.83
CA LEU A 37 11.59 4.66 -4.26
C LEU A 37 10.94 4.14 -5.55
N LEU A 38 9.66 4.37 -5.72
CA LEU A 38 8.90 3.90 -6.90
C LEU A 38 8.99 4.86 -8.10
N LYS A 39 9.42 6.11 -7.88
CA LYS A 39 9.52 7.12 -8.93
C LYS A 39 10.40 6.72 -10.13
N PRO A 40 11.57 6.08 -9.96
CA PRO A 40 12.40 5.64 -11.09
C PRO A 40 11.71 4.62 -12.00
N PHE A 41 10.73 3.90 -11.47
CA PHE A 41 9.95 2.87 -12.17
C PHE A 41 8.65 3.42 -12.76
N ASP A 42 8.41 4.72 -12.63
CA ASP A 42 7.19 5.40 -13.08
C ASP A 42 5.90 4.76 -12.52
N VAL A 43 5.93 4.34 -11.25
CA VAL A 43 4.81 3.74 -10.53
C VAL A 43 4.54 4.51 -9.24
N THR A 44 3.27 4.77 -8.95
CA THR A 44 2.86 5.37 -7.68
C THR A 44 2.64 4.30 -6.61
N PRO A 45 2.67 4.66 -5.30
CA PRO A 45 2.33 3.73 -4.22
C PRO A 45 0.96 3.05 -4.41
N GLU A 46 -0.04 3.78 -4.92
CA GLU A 46 -1.38 3.27 -5.17
C GLU A 46 -1.39 2.24 -6.32
N GLN A 47 -0.64 2.51 -7.40
CA GLN A 47 -0.46 1.56 -8.51
C GLN A 47 0.27 0.30 -8.02
N PHE A 48 1.34 0.45 -7.23
CA PHE A 48 2.04 -0.68 -6.65
C PHE A 48 1.14 -1.50 -5.70
N ASN A 49 0.24 -0.84 -4.95
CA ASN A 49 -0.74 -1.55 -4.12
C ASN A 49 -1.66 -2.44 -4.96
N ILE A 50 -2.13 -1.97 -6.14
CA ILE A 50 -2.90 -2.80 -7.09
C ILE A 50 -2.10 -4.02 -7.55
N LEU A 51 -0.85 -3.81 -7.97
CA LEU A 51 0.03 -4.91 -8.40
C LEU A 51 0.20 -5.97 -7.30
N ARG A 52 0.42 -5.56 -6.05
CA ARG A 52 0.51 -6.45 -4.88
C ARG A 52 -0.77 -7.23 -4.62
N ILE A 53 -1.92 -6.56 -4.72
CA ILE A 53 -3.24 -7.20 -4.55
C ILE A 53 -3.42 -8.31 -5.59
N LEU A 54 -3.11 -8.02 -6.85
CA LEU A 54 -3.22 -8.98 -7.95
C LEU A 54 -2.21 -10.13 -7.79
N ARG A 55 -0.96 -9.84 -7.41
CA ARG A 55 0.06 -10.86 -7.16
C ARG A 55 -0.37 -11.85 -6.07
N GLY A 56 -1.01 -11.37 -5.02
CA GLY A 56 -1.55 -12.21 -3.93
C GLY A 56 -2.61 -13.22 -4.41
N GLN A 57 -3.18 -13.05 -5.61
CA GLN A 57 -4.16 -13.97 -6.19
C GLN A 57 -3.52 -15.17 -6.91
N LYS A 58 -2.20 -15.23 -7.01
CA LYS A 58 -1.47 -16.34 -7.65
C LYS A 58 -1.98 -16.65 -9.07
N GLY A 59 -2.11 -15.61 -9.90
CA GLY A 59 -2.57 -15.69 -11.29
C GLY A 59 -4.08 -15.73 -11.48
N ARG A 60 -4.90 -15.64 -10.43
CA ARG A 60 -6.35 -15.55 -10.56
C ARG A 60 -6.76 -14.10 -10.84
N PRO A 61 -7.53 -13.83 -11.90
CA PRO A 61 -8.07 -12.49 -12.15
C PRO A 61 -9.02 -12.02 -11.03
N LEU A 62 -9.08 -10.72 -10.80
CA LEU A 62 -9.98 -10.08 -9.83
C LEU A 62 -10.87 -9.04 -10.50
N PRO A 63 -12.14 -8.95 -10.12
CA PRO A 63 -13.00 -7.84 -10.49
C PRO A 63 -12.49 -6.52 -9.92
N LEU A 64 -12.69 -5.41 -10.65
CA LEU A 64 -12.32 -4.06 -10.22
C LEU A 64 -12.84 -3.74 -8.79
N ARG A 65 -14.08 -4.12 -8.49
CA ARG A 65 -14.70 -3.92 -7.18
C ARG A 65 -13.88 -4.54 -6.04
N ASP A 66 -13.39 -5.76 -6.26
CA ASP A 66 -12.66 -6.51 -5.24
C ASP A 66 -11.23 -5.95 -5.05
N ILE A 67 -10.64 -5.38 -6.11
CA ILE A 67 -9.38 -4.63 -6.02
C ILE A 67 -9.61 -3.36 -5.19
N SER A 68 -10.64 -2.56 -5.53
CA SER A 68 -10.96 -1.31 -4.81
C SER A 68 -11.20 -1.53 -3.31
N ALA A 69 -11.89 -2.62 -2.96
CA ALA A 69 -12.16 -2.97 -1.56
C ALA A 69 -10.90 -3.32 -0.74
N ARG A 70 -9.80 -3.70 -1.42
CA ARG A 70 -8.53 -4.09 -0.81
C ARG A 70 -7.45 -2.99 -0.87
N MET A 71 -7.78 -1.83 -1.47
CA MET A 71 -6.86 -0.70 -1.50
C MET A 71 -6.60 -0.18 -0.09
N ILE A 72 -5.34 0.18 0.21
CA ILE A 72 -4.96 0.87 1.45
C ILE A 72 -5.67 2.22 1.51
N ASP A 73 -5.60 3.00 0.43
CA ASP A 73 -6.40 4.22 0.29
C ASP A 73 -7.66 3.92 -0.53
N ARG A 74 -8.80 3.84 0.16
CA ARG A 74 -10.11 3.57 -0.44
C ARG A 74 -10.66 4.71 -1.29
N ASN A 75 -10.11 5.92 -1.16
CA ASN A 75 -10.49 7.09 -1.96
C ASN A 75 -9.77 7.13 -3.31
N SER A 76 -8.85 6.22 -3.54
CA SER A 76 -8.12 6.13 -4.81
C SER A 76 -9.06 5.82 -5.97
N ASN A 77 -8.91 6.52 -7.09
CA ASN A 77 -9.60 6.18 -8.33
C ASN A 77 -8.98 4.93 -8.96
N THR A 78 -9.36 3.77 -8.43
CA THR A 78 -8.81 2.46 -8.81
C THR A 78 -8.93 2.19 -10.31
N SER A 79 -10.05 2.58 -10.96
CA SER A 79 -10.23 2.38 -12.40
C SER A 79 -9.16 3.10 -13.22
N ARG A 80 -8.93 4.39 -12.93
CA ARG A 80 -7.91 5.21 -13.61
C ARG A 80 -6.49 4.72 -13.34
N LEU A 81 -6.24 4.18 -12.15
CA LEU A 81 -4.94 3.60 -11.82
C LEU A 81 -4.68 2.33 -12.64
N ILE A 82 -5.72 1.49 -12.80
CA ILE A 82 -5.67 0.28 -13.63
C ILE A 82 -5.47 0.66 -15.10
N ASP A 83 -6.16 1.68 -15.63
CA ASP A 83 -5.96 2.14 -17.02
C ASP A 83 -4.48 2.43 -17.29
N LYS A 84 -3.83 3.16 -16.39
CA LYS A 84 -2.40 3.46 -16.51
C LYS A 84 -1.51 2.22 -16.41
N LEU A 85 -1.90 1.21 -15.64
CA LEU A 85 -1.15 -0.05 -15.55
C LEU A 85 -1.37 -0.93 -16.79
N VAL A 86 -2.53 -0.84 -17.45
CA VAL A 86 -2.81 -1.48 -18.74
C VAL A 86 -1.94 -0.82 -19.83
N ASP A 87 -1.90 0.52 -19.89
CA ASP A 87 -1.08 1.28 -20.84
C ASP A 87 0.42 0.93 -20.72
N LYS A 88 0.85 0.49 -19.54
CA LYS A 88 2.23 0.04 -19.25
C LYS A 88 2.42 -1.47 -19.41
N GLU A 89 1.41 -2.18 -19.85
CA GLU A 89 1.43 -3.64 -20.05
C GLU A 89 1.73 -4.45 -18.78
N HIS A 90 1.54 -3.87 -17.59
CA HIS A 90 1.69 -4.60 -16.32
C HIS A 90 0.47 -5.42 -15.96
N VAL A 91 -0.71 -4.97 -16.38
CA VAL A 91 -1.98 -5.67 -16.17
C VAL A 91 -2.79 -5.77 -17.45
N ILE A 92 -3.66 -6.76 -17.52
CA ILE A 92 -4.61 -6.93 -18.61
C ILE A 92 -6.04 -6.96 -18.07
N ARG A 93 -6.98 -6.63 -18.94
CA ARG A 93 -8.39 -6.80 -18.72
C ARG A 93 -8.87 -8.05 -19.45
N GLU A 94 -9.50 -8.95 -18.72
CA GLU A 94 -10.04 -10.20 -19.25
C GLU A 94 -11.56 -10.21 -19.09
N SER A 95 -12.27 -10.79 -20.07
CA SER A 95 -13.70 -11.03 -19.91
C SER A 95 -13.90 -12.13 -18.86
N CYS A 96 -14.77 -11.89 -17.87
CA CYS A 96 -15.08 -12.90 -16.87
C CYS A 96 -15.71 -14.13 -17.54
N PRO A 97 -15.18 -15.34 -17.36
CA PRO A 97 -15.75 -16.55 -18.02
C PRO A 97 -17.20 -16.85 -17.62
N ARG A 98 -17.61 -16.37 -16.44
CA ARG A 98 -18.95 -16.58 -15.88
C ARG A 98 -19.96 -15.52 -16.30
N ASP A 99 -19.49 -14.33 -16.66
CA ASP A 99 -20.34 -13.20 -17.08
C ASP A 99 -19.54 -12.26 -17.98
N ARG A 100 -19.75 -12.36 -19.29
CA ARG A 100 -19.04 -11.55 -20.30
C ARG A 100 -19.26 -10.04 -20.16
N ARG A 101 -20.21 -9.59 -19.32
CA ARG A 101 -20.43 -8.18 -19.00
C ARG A 101 -19.47 -7.66 -17.92
N LYS A 102 -18.78 -8.56 -17.22
CA LYS A 102 -17.81 -8.25 -16.20
C LYS A 102 -16.41 -8.36 -16.74
N VAL A 103 -15.58 -7.44 -16.33
CA VAL A 103 -14.17 -7.39 -16.67
C VAL A 103 -13.37 -7.67 -15.39
N ASP A 104 -12.54 -8.69 -15.47
CA ASP A 104 -11.59 -9.03 -14.43
C ASP A 104 -10.19 -8.52 -14.82
N ILE A 105 -9.35 -8.26 -13.83
CA ILE A 105 -8.02 -7.71 -13.98
C ILE A 105 -7.00 -8.77 -13.55
N ALA A 106 -5.98 -8.99 -14.38
CA ALA A 106 -4.89 -9.91 -14.08
C ALA A 106 -3.52 -9.25 -14.33
N LEU A 107 -2.48 -9.77 -13.69
CA LEU A 107 -1.11 -9.42 -14.04
C LEU A 107 -0.71 -10.11 -15.35
N THR A 108 0.04 -9.40 -16.18
CA THR A 108 0.80 -10.00 -17.26
C THR A 108 2.04 -10.73 -16.72
N GLU A 109 2.73 -11.55 -17.50
CA GLU A 109 4.04 -12.11 -17.11
C GLU A 109 5.04 -11.01 -16.77
N HIS A 110 5.08 -9.95 -17.60
CA HIS A 110 5.87 -8.74 -17.31
C HIS A 110 5.47 -8.09 -16.00
N GLY A 111 4.16 -7.94 -15.73
CA GLY A 111 3.63 -7.41 -14.48
C GLY A 111 3.99 -8.23 -13.25
N VAL A 112 4.05 -9.56 -13.37
CA VAL A 112 4.50 -10.45 -12.27
C VAL A 112 5.97 -10.20 -11.94
N ALA A 113 6.85 -10.22 -12.96
CA ALA A 113 8.28 -9.97 -12.78
C ALA A 113 8.55 -8.57 -12.21
N PHE A 114 7.90 -7.57 -12.77
CA PHE A 114 7.99 -6.18 -12.33
C PHE A 114 7.53 -5.99 -10.88
N THR A 115 6.40 -6.61 -10.50
CA THR A 115 5.90 -6.54 -9.12
C THR A 115 6.87 -7.19 -8.14
N GLN A 116 7.55 -8.27 -8.56
CA GLN A 116 8.57 -8.91 -7.72
C GLN A 116 9.77 -8.00 -7.51
N GLU A 117 10.28 -7.36 -8.56
CA GLU A 117 11.39 -6.41 -8.50
C GLU A 117 11.08 -5.27 -7.51
N LEU A 118 9.92 -4.62 -7.66
CA LEU A 118 9.49 -3.57 -6.75
C LEU A 118 9.31 -4.06 -5.31
N SER A 119 8.83 -5.29 -5.11
CA SER A 119 8.69 -5.87 -3.78
C SER A 119 10.04 -6.04 -3.09
N ASN A 120 11.07 -6.49 -3.83
CA ASN A 120 12.41 -6.67 -3.27
C ASN A 120 13.01 -5.32 -2.81
N ILE A 121 12.81 -4.25 -3.59
CA ILE A 121 13.26 -2.90 -3.23
C ILE A 121 12.59 -2.42 -1.93
N LEU A 122 11.30 -2.69 -1.77
CA LEU A 122 10.56 -2.29 -0.57
C LEU A 122 10.82 -3.21 0.64
N GLU A 123 11.23 -4.46 0.43
CA GLU A 123 11.68 -5.37 1.50
C GLU A 123 12.99 -4.90 2.13
N GLU A 124 13.89 -4.29 1.38
CA GLU A 124 15.09 -3.65 1.92
C GLU A 124 14.73 -2.53 2.91
N GLU A 125 13.65 -1.79 2.64
CA GLU A 125 13.12 -0.78 3.56
C GLU A 125 12.58 -1.39 4.85
N LEU A 126 11.93 -2.55 4.78
CA LEU A 126 11.44 -3.25 5.96
C LEU A 126 12.58 -3.74 6.85
N SER A 127 13.73 -4.06 6.28
CA SER A 127 14.91 -4.44 7.05
C SER A 127 15.43 -3.29 7.93
N LEU A 128 15.29 -2.04 7.48
CA LEU A 128 15.65 -0.85 8.25
C LEU A 128 14.70 -0.65 9.46
N LEU A 129 13.42 -1.00 9.32
CA LEU A 129 12.50 -1.01 10.46
C LEU A 129 12.88 -2.09 11.49
N GLY A 130 13.33 -3.25 11.02
CA GLY A 130 13.81 -4.34 11.88
C GLY A 130 15.02 -3.96 12.75
N ALA A 131 15.81 -2.96 12.34
CA ALA A 131 16.91 -2.43 13.15
C ALA A 131 16.43 -1.58 14.35
N VAL A 132 15.20 -1.06 14.30
CA VAL A 132 14.60 -0.21 15.35
C VAL A 132 13.59 -0.97 16.20
N TRP A 133 12.88 -1.90 15.60
CA TRP A 133 11.77 -2.63 16.22
C TRP A 133 12.04 -4.14 16.17
N ASN A 134 12.12 -4.79 17.31
CA ASN A 134 12.08 -6.24 17.33
C ASN A 134 10.68 -6.75 16.90
N SER A 135 10.58 -8.01 16.52
CA SER A 135 9.32 -8.60 16.00
C SER A 135 8.16 -8.52 17.01
N ALA A 136 8.43 -8.62 18.31
CA ALA A 136 7.40 -8.55 19.35
C ALA A 136 6.82 -7.14 19.47
N ASP A 137 7.68 -6.11 19.47
CA ASP A 137 7.24 -4.70 19.54
C ASP A 137 6.49 -4.28 18.26
N ALA A 138 6.97 -4.71 17.09
CA ALA A 138 6.30 -4.45 15.82
C ALA A 138 4.89 -5.07 15.81
N LEU A 139 4.75 -6.33 16.25
CA LEU A 139 3.46 -7.01 16.33
C LEU A 139 2.54 -6.34 17.35
N ARG A 140 3.07 -5.95 18.50
CA ARG A 140 2.31 -5.23 19.55
C ARG A 140 1.77 -3.90 19.02
N ALA A 141 2.58 -3.12 18.33
CA ALA A 141 2.16 -1.86 17.73
C ALA A 141 1.08 -2.07 16.66
N ALA A 142 1.25 -3.07 15.78
CA ALA A 142 0.25 -3.41 14.78
C ALA A 142 -1.10 -3.78 15.42
N ASN A 143 -1.10 -4.65 16.44
CA ASN A 143 -2.33 -5.08 17.14
C ASN A 143 -3.06 -3.91 17.83
N LEU A 144 -2.32 -2.94 18.39
CA LEU A 144 -2.91 -1.74 19.00
C LEU A 144 -3.57 -0.83 17.94
N LEU A 145 -2.95 -0.69 16.78
CA LEU A 145 -3.51 0.07 15.67
C LEU A 145 -4.71 -0.65 15.05
N ASP A 146 -4.67 -1.98 14.93
CA ASP A 146 -5.80 -2.78 14.44
C ASP A 146 -7.02 -2.69 15.37
N ALA A 147 -6.79 -2.72 16.70
CA ALA A 147 -7.85 -2.51 17.67
C ALA A 147 -8.51 -1.12 17.52
N TRP A 148 -7.71 -0.08 17.24
CA TRP A 148 -8.25 1.25 16.95
C TRP A 148 -9.01 1.28 15.61
N ASN A 149 -8.46 0.68 14.53
CA ASN A 149 -9.12 0.62 13.23
C ASN A 149 -10.48 -0.09 13.30
N ALA A 150 -10.61 -1.12 14.16
CA ALA A 150 -11.88 -1.84 14.38
C ALA A 150 -12.99 -0.98 15.01
N THR A 151 -12.64 0.17 15.61
CA THR A 151 -13.63 1.11 16.18
C THR A 151 -14.12 2.16 15.18
N GLN A 152 -13.50 2.22 13.99
CA GLN A 152 -13.89 3.18 12.96
C GLN A 152 -15.11 2.64 12.18
N PRO A 153 -16.05 3.49 11.79
CA PRO A 153 -17.27 3.11 11.05
C PRO A 153 -16.96 2.65 9.62
#